data_3d7c1e8de00b592effd4b76886ae9058
#
_entry.id   3d7c1e8de00b592effd4b76886ae9058
#
_cell.length_a   1.000
_cell.length_b   1.000
_cell.length_c   1.000
_cell.angle_alpha   90.00
_cell.angle_beta   90.00
_cell.angle_gamma   90.00
#
_symmetry.space_group_name_H-M   'P 1'
#
loop_
_entity.id
_entity.type
_entity.pdbx_description
1 polymer ?
#
loop_
_entity_poly.entity_id
_entity_poly.type
_entity_poly.pdbx_seq_one_letter_code
_entity_poly.pdbx_strand_id
1 'polypeptide(L)'
;MQGDPAGALKIYREARSRYARNKALLYGQIDAQLADGQAQEALKTTTAELQLTPSDPILHGLQARSYAALGKRLQQHRAQAELYALQGQLVAAVQQLELAQKAGDGDFFEHSQVDARLRELKIRQQEEAKQKLPL
;
A
#
# COMPACT_ATOMS: atom_id res chain seq x y z
N MET A 1 2.76 -11.87 24.21
CA MET A 1 2.82 -10.64 24.98
C MET A 1 2.62 -9.44 24.06
N GLN A 2 1.86 -8.49 24.51
CA GLN A 2 1.52 -7.37 23.64
C GLN A 2 2.66 -6.41 23.41
N GLY A 3 3.74 -6.52 23.88
CA GLY A 3 4.86 -5.69 23.59
C GLY A 3 4.68 -4.21 23.94
N ASP A 4 5.70 -3.48 23.72
CA ASP A 4 5.78 -2.03 23.91
C ASP A 4 6.03 -1.39 22.54
N PRO A 5 4.98 -0.95 21.83
CA PRO A 5 5.17 -0.37 20.49
C PRO A 5 6.07 0.88 20.49
N ALA A 6 5.97 1.73 21.52
CA ALA A 6 6.80 2.93 21.60
C ALA A 6 8.27 2.55 21.82
N GLY A 7 8.54 1.56 22.66
CA GLY A 7 9.89 1.05 22.89
C GLY A 7 10.45 0.38 21.65
N ALA A 8 9.63 -0.44 20.97
CA ALA A 8 10.04 -1.06 19.71
C ALA A 8 10.37 -0.02 18.66
N LEU A 9 9.56 1.03 18.53
CA LEU A 9 9.79 2.11 17.59
C LEU A 9 11.14 2.80 17.83
N LYS A 10 11.45 3.05 19.08
CA LYS A 10 12.75 3.63 19.45
C LYS A 10 13.90 2.76 18.98
N ILE A 11 13.80 1.44 19.21
CA ILE A 11 14.81 0.47 18.80
C ILE A 11 14.98 0.46 17.28
N TYR A 12 13.88 0.44 16.53
CA TYR A 12 13.93 0.45 15.06
C TYR A 12 14.52 1.73 14.52
N ARG A 13 14.18 2.89 15.08
CA ARG A 13 14.75 4.17 14.66
C ARG A 13 16.26 4.20 14.87
N GLU A 14 16.71 3.72 16.02
CA GLU A 14 18.12 3.65 16.33
C GLU A 14 18.87 2.70 15.39
N ALA A 15 18.31 1.51 15.16
CA ALA A 15 18.91 0.53 14.26
C ALA A 15 18.96 1.07 12.81
N ARG A 16 17.91 1.76 12.35
CA ARG A 16 17.89 2.34 11.01
C ARG A 16 18.87 3.50 10.84
N SER A 17 19.24 4.18 11.91
CA SER A 17 20.28 5.20 11.84
C SER A 17 21.64 4.62 11.46
N ARG A 18 21.84 3.34 11.77
CA ARG A 18 23.08 2.61 11.45
C ARG A 18 22.97 1.80 10.16
N TYR A 19 21.80 1.27 9.87
CA TYR A 19 21.55 0.36 8.74
C TYR A 19 20.40 0.86 7.90
N ALA A 20 20.55 2.06 7.33
CA ALA A 20 19.46 2.77 6.66
C ALA A 20 18.85 2.04 5.47
N ARG A 21 19.61 1.13 4.84
CA ARG A 21 19.13 0.38 3.68
C ARG A 21 18.54 -0.99 4.04
N ASN A 22 18.47 -1.33 5.31
CA ASN A 22 17.92 -2.61 5.74
C ASN A 22 16.39 -2.56 5.67
N LYS A 23 15.81 -3.31 4.74
CA LYS A 23 14.37 -3.32 4.53
C LYS A 23 13.60 -3.89 5.71
N ALA A 24 14.11 -4.92 6.37
CA ALA A 24 13.44 -5.50 7.53
C ALA A 24 13.28 -4.47 8.65
N LEU A 25 14.29 -3.63 8.87
CA LEU A 25 14.22 -2.57 9.88
C LEU A 25 13.21 -1.49 9.47
N LEU A 26 13.13 -1.16 8.19
CA LEU A 26 12.15 -0.22 7.67
C LEU A 26 10.72 -0.73 7.92
N TYR A 27 10.45 -1.96 7.53
CA TYR A 27 9.12 -2.56 7.71
C TYR A 27 8.76 -2.65 9.19
N GLY A 28 9.73 -3.03 10.02
CA GLY A 28 9.54 -3.09 11.47
C GLY A 28 9.22 -1.73 12.08
N GLN A 29 9.89 -0.68 11.62
CA GLN A 29 9.59 0.68 12.09
C GLN A 29 8.16 1.08 11.75
N ILE A 30 7.71 0.82 10.52
CA ILE A 30 6.36 1.17 10.10
C ILE A 30 5.32 0.38 10.91
N ASP A 31 5.55 -0.93 11.10
CA ASP A 31 4.69 -1.75 11.94
C ASP A 31 4.59 -1.20 13.37
N ALA A 32 5.71 -0.78 13.94
CA ALA A 32 5.74 -0.21 15.28
C ALA A 32 5.02 1.14 15.34
N GLN A 33 5.14 1.96 14.29
CA GLN A 33 4.39 3.21 14.19
C GLN A 33 2.87 2.95 14.20
N LEU A 34 2.42 1.97 13.42
CA LEU A 34 1.00 1.60 13.36
C LEU A 34 0.53 1.06 14.72
N ALA A 35 1.33 0.18 15.34
CA ALA A 35 1.00 -0.40 16.63
C ALA A 35 0.93 0.65 17.75
N ASP A 36 1.72 1.71 17.64
CA ASP A 36 1.76 2.81 18.62
C ASP A 36 0.71 3.89 18.33
N GLY A 37 -0.22 3.64 17.40
CA GLY A 37 -1.26 4.59 17.05
C GLY A 37 -0.77 5.77 16.23
N GLN A 38 0.43 5.69 15.65
CA GLN A 38 1.02 6.76 14.83
C GLN A 38 0.79 6.50 13.34
N ALA A 39 -0.47 6.34 12.96
CA ALA A 39 -0.82 6.00 11.57
C ALA A 39 -0.41 7.11 10.59
N GLN A 40 -0.48 8.37 10.99
CA GLN A 40 -0.06 9.47 10.13
C GLN A 40 1.45 9.42 9.85
N GLU A 41 2.25 9.13 10.86
CA GLU A 41 3.69 8.97 10.70
C GLU A 41 4.03 7.72 9.86
N ALA A 42 3.29 6.64 10.07
CA ALA A 42 3.45 5.43 9.25
C ALA A 42 3.16 5.74 7.77
N LEU A 43 2.12 6.51 7.50
CA LEU A 43 1.78 6.94 6.15
C LEU A 43 2.89 7.78 5.52
N LYS A 44 3.44 8.73 6.29
CA LYS A 44 4.55 9.57 5.81
C LYS A 44 5.78 8.72 5.47
N THR A 45 6.12 7.77 6.34
CA THR A 45 7.26 6.89 6.12
C THR A 45 7.06 6.03 4.87
N THR A 46 5.89 5.38 4.73
CA THR A 46 5.62 4.54 3.57
C THR A 46 5.60 5.32 2.27
N THR A 47 5.00 6.51 2.28
CA THR A 47 4.90 7.35 1.09
C THR A 47 6.30 7.79 0.63
N ALA A 48 7.15 8.21 1.56
CA ALA A 48 8.52 8.60 1.23
C ALA A 48 9.32 7.41 0.67
N GLU A 49 9.20 6.24 1.28
CA GLU A 49 9.94 5.06 0.84
C GLU A 49 9.44 4.54 -0.52
N LEU A 50 8.14 4.67 -0.80
CA LEU A 50 7.59 4.30 -2.10
C LEU A 50 8.10 5.20 -3.23
N GLN A 51 8.52 6.43 -2.94
CA GLN A 51 9.20 7.26 -3.93
C GLN A 51 10.52 6.64 -4.38
N LEU A 52 11.20 5.95 -3.47
CA LEU A 52 12.49 5.30 -3.76
C LEU A 52 12.32 3.90 -4.34
N THR A 53 11.32 3.17 -3.90
CA THR A 53 11.05 1.79 -4.34
C THR A 53 9.57 1.59 -4.65
N PRO A 54 9.08 2.15 -5.77
CA PRO A 54 7.64 2.13 -6.09
C PRO A 54 7.08 0.73 -6.37
N SER A 55 7.94 -0.24 -6.62
CA SER A 55 7.51 -1.63 -6.91
C SER A 55 7.61 -2.55 -5.71
N ASP A 56 7.75 -2.02 -4.51
CA ASP A 56 7.82 -2.82 -3.29
C ASP A 56 6.40 -3.16 -2.80
N PRO A 57 5.95 -4.42 -2.95
CA PRO A 57 4.59 -4.77 -2.55
C PRO A 57 4.35 -4.68 -1.05
N ILE A 58 5.39 -4.91 -0.23
CA ILE A 58 5.25 -4.80 1.23
C ILE A 58 4.94 -3.36 1.63
N LEU A 59 5.60 -2.39 1.01
CA LEU A 59 5.33 -0.97 1.30
C LEU A 59 3.92 -0.57 0.88
N HIS A 60 3.42 -1.06 -0.25
CA HIS A 60 2.03 -0.80 -0.64
C HIS A 60 1.04 -1.38 0.37
N GLY A 61 1.31 -2.58 0.89
CA GLY A 61 0.50 -3.19 1.93
C GLY A 61 0.51 -2.39 3.23
N LEU A 62 1.67 -1.91 3.63
CA LEU A 62 1.81 -1.06 4.83
C LEU A 62 1.14 0.30 4.63
N GLN A 63 1.20 0.85 3.43
CA GLN A 63 0.50 2.09 3.10
C GLN A 63 -1.02 1.88 3.20
N ALA A 64 -1.53 0.76 2.69
CA ALA A 64 -2.96 0.43 2.80
C ALA A 64 -3.39 0.36 4.26
N ARG A 65 -2.59 -0.28 5.10
CA ARG A 65 -2.88 -0.37 6.54
C ARG A 65 -2.86 1.00 7.21
N SER A 66 -1.96 1.87 6.81
CA SER A 66 -1.88 3.24 7.33
C SER A 66 -3.14 4.03 6.96
N TYR A 67 -3.57 3.95 5.71
CA TYR A 67 -4.81 4.59 5.27
C TYR A 67 -6.03 4.01 6.00
N ALA A 68 -6.08 2.69 6.20
CA ALA A 68 -7.17 2.06 6.93
C ALA A 68 -7.26 2.60 8.36
N ALA A 69 -6.14 2.71 9.04
CA ALA A 69 -6.09 3.25 10.40
C ALA A 69 -6.54 4.71 10.46
N LEU A 70 -6.38 5.45 9.38
CA LEU A 70 -6.80 6.86 9.27
C LEU A 70 -8.25 7.00 8.75
N GLY A 71 -8.92 5.91 8.45
CA GLY A 71 -10.29 5.93 7.92
C GLY A 71 -10.40 6.40 6.48
N LYS A 72 -9.31 6.41 5.72
CA LYS A 72 -9.28 6.85 4.32
C LYS A 72 -9.50 5.65 3.41
N ARG A 73 -10.76 5.36 3.12
CA ARG A 73 -11.15 4.10 2.46
C ARG A 73 -10.76 4.04 1.00
N LEU A 74 -10.98 5.11 0.25
CA LEU A 74 -10.59 5.15 -1.17
C LEU A 74 -9.10 4.86 -1.32
N GLN A 75 -8.28 5.55 -0.55
CA GLN A 75 -6.83 5.41 -0.62
C GLN A 75 -6.38 4.03 -0.12
N GLN A 76 -7.05 3.48 0.89
CA GLN A 76 -6.78 2.13 1.38
C GLN A 76 -6.94 1.10 0.25
N HIS A 77 -8.07 1.13 -0.44
CA HIS A 77 -8.35 0.18 -1.51
C HIS A 77 -7.44 0.40 -2.71
N ARG A 78 -7.11 1.65 -3.00
CA ARG A 78 -6.18 1.99 -4.07
C ARG A 78 -4.79 1.42 -3.80
N ALA A 79 -4.26 1.56 -2.58
CA ALA A 79 -2.98 0.99 -2.20
C ALA A 79 -3.00 -0.54 -2.23
N GLN A 80 -4.09 -1.15 -1.76
CA GLN A 80 -4.27 -2.59 -1.80
C GLN A 80 -4.28 -3.12 -3.23
N ALA A 81 -4.87 -2.36 -4.16
CA ALA A 81 -4.89 -2.72 -5.57
C ALA A 81 -3.47 -2.76 -6.15
N GLU A 82 -2.61 -1.82 -5.78
CA GLU A 82 -1.22 -1.82 -6.25
C GLU A 82 -0.46 -3.03 -5.74
N LEU A 83 -0.69 -3.43 -4.49
CA LEU A 83 -0.12 -4.65 -3.94
C LEU A 83 -0.49 -5.85 -4.81
N TYR A 84 -1.78 -6.02 -5.09
CA TYR A 84 -2.24 -7.15 -5.91
C TYR A 84 -1.72 -7.08 -7.35
N ALA A 85 -1.68 -5.89 -7.94
CA ALA A 85 -1.17 -5.72 -9.31
C ALA A 85 0.31 -6.13 -9.40
N LEU A 86 1.12 -5.78 -8.40
CA LEU A 86 2.52 -6.16 -8.34
C LEU A 86 2.71 -7.67 -8.19
N GLN A 87 1.76 -8.35 -7.58
CA GLN A 87 1.77 -9.80 -7.41
C GLN A 87 1.16 -10.54 -8.62
N GLY A 88 0.75 -9.81 -9.66
CA GLY A 88 0.12 -10.41 -10.83
C GLY A 88 -1.33 -10.82 -10.62
N GLN A 89 -1.95 -10.42 -9.53
CA GLN A 89 -3.33 -10.79 -9.19
C GLN A 89 -4.28 -9.69 -9.69
N LEU A 90 -4.46 -9.64 -11.01
CA LEU A 90 -5.21 -8.54 -11.65
C LEU A 90 -6.70 -8.55 -11.31
N VAL A 91 -7.32 -9.72 -11.16
CA VAL A 91 -8.74 -9.79 -10.75
C VAL A 91 -8.93 -9.13 -9.38
N ALA A 92 -8.08 -9.48 -8.41
CA ALA A 92 -8.14 -8.90 -7.07
C ALA A 92 -7.85 -7.39 -7.09
N ALA A 93 -6.89 -6.97 -7.90
CA ALA A 93 -6.56 -5.55 -8.04
C ALA A 93 -7.74 -4.74 -8.60
N VAL A 94 -8.39 -5.25 -9.63
CA VAL A 94 -9.58 -4.62 -10.22
C VAL A 94 -10.70 -4.51 -9.18
N GLN A 95 -10.94 -5.58 -8.40
CA GLN A 95 -11.96 -5.57 -7.35
C GLN A 95 -11.67 -4.50 -6.29
N GLN A 96 -10.42 -4.33 -5.91
CA GLN A 96 -10.04 -3.29 -4.95
C GLN A 96 -10.31 -1.88 -5.52
N LEU A 97 -10.01 -1.65 -6.78
CA LEU A 97 -10.28 -0.34 -7.40
C LEU A 97 -11.78 -0.07 -7.52
N GLU A 98 -12.58 -1.11 -7.76
CA GLU A 98 -14.04 -0.97 -7.77
C GLU A 98 -14.57 -0.62 -6.37
N LEU A 99 -13.98 -1.19 -5.32
CA LEU A 99 -14.29 -0.80 -3.95
C LEU A 99 -13.88 0.66 -3.67
N ALA A 100 -12.74 1.08 -4.21
CA ALA A 100 -12.31 2.47 -4.08
C ALA A 100 -13.31 3.44 -4.73
N GLN A 101 -13.85 3.09 -5.90
CA GLN A 101 -14.87 3.91 -6.57
C GLN A 101 -16.12 4.10 -5.70
N LYS A 102 -16.46 3.09 -4.90
CA LYS A 102 -17.69 3.09 -4.07
C LYS A 102 -17.44 3.60 -2.66
N ALA A 103 -16.22 3.99 -2.33
CA ALA A 103 -15.84 4.30 -0.94
C ALA A 103 -16.49 5.57 -0.42
N GLY A 104 -17.05 6.42 -1.01
CA GLY A 104 -17.79 7.57 -0.49
C GLY A 104 -16.89 8.67 0.10
N ASP A 105 -15.61 8.46 0.19
CA ASP A 105 -14.63 9.48 0.56
C ASP A 105 -13.74 9.79 -0.66
N GLY A 106 -12.74 10.64 -0.44
CA GLY A 106 -11.86 11.06 -1.52
C GLY A 106 -12.42 12.25 -2.30
N ASP A 107 -11.52 12.98 -2.93
CA ASP A 107 -11.91 14.12 -3.77
C ASP A 107 -12.03 13.71 -5.24
N PHE A 108 -12.40 14.65 -6.07
CA PHE A 108 -12.57 14.41 -7.51
C PHE A 108 -11.27 13.92 -8.16
N PHE A 109 -10.15 14.50 -7.77
CA PHE A 109 -8.85 14.14 -8.32
C PHE A 109 -8.49 12.69 -7.97
N GLU A 110 -8.71 12.31 -6.71
CA GLU A 110 -8.45 10.94 -6.24
C GLU A 110 -9.33 9.92 -6.97
N HIS A 111 -10.63 10.23 -7.13
CA HIS A 111 -11.54 9.36 -7.89
C HIS A 111 -11.12 9.26 -9.36
N SER A 112 -10.67 10.34 -9.97
CA SER A 112 -10.18 10.33 -11.35
C SER A 112 -8.98 9.42 -11.53
N GLN A 113 -8.07 9.42 -10.56
CA GLN A 113 -6.90 8.54 -10.58
C GLN A 113 -7.31 7.07 -10.45
N VAL A 114 -8.28 6.77 -9.60
CA VAL A 114 -8.82 5.41 -9.44
C VAL A 114 -9.42 4.94 -10.77
N ASP A 115 -10.23 5.78 -11.41
CA ASP A 115 -10.87 5.44 -12.68
C ASP A 115 -9.83 5.16 -13.78
N ALA A 116 -8.80 5.98 -13.85
CA ALA A 116 -7.73 5.81 -14.84
C ALA A 116 -6.98 4.49 -14.62
N ARG A 117 -6.63 4.21 -13.37
CA ARG A 117 -5.92 2.98 -13.02
C ARG A 117 -6.77 1.74 -13.27
N LEU A 118 -8.06 1.82 -12.98
CA LEU A 118 -8.99 0.72 -13.23
C LEU A 118 -9.04 0.39 -14.73
N ARG A 119 -9.09 1.41 -15.60
CA ARG A 119 -9.04 1.18 -17.04
C ARG A 119 -7.76 0.50 -17.48
N GLU A 120 -6.61 0.94 -16.96
CA GLU A 120 -5.32 0.34 -17.26
C GLU A 120 -5.29 -1.15 -16.89
N LEU A 121 -5.74 -1.48 -15.69
CA LEU A 121 -5.70 -2.87 -15.21
C LEU A 121 -6.69 -3.76 -15.95
N LYS A 122 -7.85 -3.24 -16.34
CA LYS A 122 -8.80 -4.00 -17.16
C LYS A 122 -8.23 -4.30 -18.53
N ILE A 123 -7.51 -3.37 -19.13
CA ILE A 123 -6.84 -3.60 -20.42
C ILE A 123 -5.78 -4.69 -20.26
N ARG A 124 -4.94 -4.61 -19.23
CA ARG A 124 -3.93 -5.64 -18.95
C ARG A 124 -4.57 -7.01 -18.75
N GLN A 125 -5.68 -7.05 -18.05
CA GLN A 125 -6.43 -8.29 -17.79
C GLN A 125 -6.92 -8.92 -19.10
N GLN A 126 -7.44 -8.09 -20.01
CA GLN A 126 -7.89 -8.55 -21.33
C GLN A 126 -6.72 -9.05 -22.17
N GLU A 127 -5.60 -8.36 -22.15
CA GLU A 127 -4.40 -8.76 -22.89
C GLU A 127 -3.84 -10.10 -22.39
N GLU A 128 -3.80 -10.29 -21.08
CA GLU A 128 -3.37 -11.56 -20.49
C GLU A 128 -4.31 -12.70 -20.86
N ALA A 129 -5.62 -12.44 -20.88
CA ALA A 129 -6.60 -13.45 -21.29
C ALA A 129 -6.37 -13.88 -22.74
N LYS A 130 -6.06 -12.93 -23.64
CA LYS A 130 -5.74 -13.24 -25.03
C LYS A 130 -4.49 -14.08 -25.17
N GLN A 131 -3.45 -13.80 -24.38
CA GLN A 131 -2.21 -14.55 -24.40
C GLN A 131 -2.37 -15.99 -23.93
N LYS A 132 -3.37 -16.27 -23.10
CA LYS A 132 -3.65 -17.61 -22.58
C LYS A 132 -4.52 -18.46 -23.49
N LEU A 133 -5.05 -17.90 -24.58
CA LEU A 133 -5.89 -18.67 -25.49
C LEU A 133 -5.02 -19.65 -26.29
N PRO A 134 -5.49 -20.90 -26.49
CA PRO A 134 -4.77 -21.84 -27.35
C PRO A 134 -4.77 -21.37 -28.79
N LEU A 135 -3.68 -21.66 -29.48
CA LEU A 135 -3.55 -21.32 -30.90
C LEU A 135 -4.38 -22.25 -31.78
#